data_cc5ae007be35afe5885316538a328201
#
_entry.id   cc5ae007be35afe5885316538a328201
#
_cell.length_a   1.000
_cell.length_b   1.000
_cell.length_c   1.000
_cell.angle_alpha   90.00
_cell.angle_beta   90.00
_cell.angle_gamma   90.00
#
_symmetry.space_group_name_H-M   'P 1'
#
loop_
_entity.id
_entity.type
_entity.pdbx_description
1 polymer ?
#
loop_
_entity_poly.entity_id
_entity_poly.type
_entity_poly.pdbx_seq_one_letter_code
_entity_poly.pdbx_strand_id
1 'polypeptide(L)'
;VALPHMQGSMSASQDKISWVLTSYIMATAIAMPLTGWVAGRIGRKRLLVISVSGFTLASMACGASFSLQEIIVFRILQGVFGASLVPISQALLLDTFPVQKHARAMSIWGVGVMLAPILGPTVGGWLTEYYSWRWVFYINVPFGILSLLGVIALAKESPLDRERPFDLFGFFLLSLAIVSLQLMLDRGQSQYWFDSGEIVFECILALLALYLFIVHMFTHKNAYVNPQLFRDRNFSLGLVFMFLLGVIMLATMALFPPYLQTLLGYPVFDAGLILAPRGGGTMLAMLVCSWIMERALVSPRLLIVAGLMMIVITMAQMTRFTVDVTQSMITWTGFFQGFGLGLIFVPLTTLAFATLDPVLRTEATAIFGLVRTIGSSIGISIVMAQLASHLQREHAILTEHVTAFNPLLQQSAIAQIWDIHSARGLTLLEGEVTRQALQLAYADDFQL
;
A
#
# COMPACT_ATOMS: atom_id res chain seq x y z
N VAL A 1 4.35 6.95 -10.63
CA VAL A 1 4.63 8.17 -11.41
C VAL A 1 5.96 8.04 -12.16
N ALA A 2 7.08 7.70 -11.51
CA ALA A 2 8.42 7.65 -12.14
C ALA A 2 8.68 6.42 -13.04
N LEU A 3 7.91 5.33 -12.89
CA LEU A 3 8.16 4.06 -13.62
C LEU A 3 8.19 4.19 -15.15
N PRO A 4 7.27 4.91 -15.82
CA PRO A 4 7.33 5.07 -17.27
C PRO A 4 8.61 5.76 -17.75
N HIS A 5 9.09 6.77 -16.99
CA HIS A 5 10.34 7.47 -17.30
C HIS A 5 11.58 6.60 -17.08
N MET A 6 11.55 5.74 -16.02
CA MET A 6 12.59 4.73 -15.79
C MET A 6 12.60 3.69 -16.92
N GLN A 7 11.43 3.22 -17.36
CA GLN A 7 11.27 2.28 -18.46
C GLN A 7 11.95 2.79 -19.74
N GLY A 8 11.68 4.05 -20.11
CA GLY A 8 12.32 4.67 -21.27
C GLY A 8 13.83 4.81 -21.11
N SER A 9 14.31 5.31 -19.95
CA SER A 9 15.75 5.56 -19.72
C SER A 9 16.59 4.29 -19.57
N MET A 10 15.98 3.16 -19.15
CA MET A 10 16.66 1.88 -18.96
C MET A 10 16.37 0.87 -20.08
N SER A 11 15.63 1.27 -21.13
CA SER A 11 15.21 0.41 -22.24
C SER A 11 14.60 -0.92 -21.77
N ALA A 12 13.78 -0.86 -20.71
CA ALA A 12 13.17 -2.02 -20.08
C ALA A 12 11.77 -2.27 -20.63
N SER A 13 11.34 -3.55 -20.71
CA SER A 13 9.93 -3.88 -20.98
C SER A 13 9.06 -3.56 -19.77
N GLN A 14 7.74 -3.41 -20.00
CA GLN A 14 6.77 -3.11 -18.94
C GLN A 14 6.79 -4.16 -17.82
N ASP A 15 6.91 -5.45 -18.17
CA ASP A 15 6.97 -6.54 -17.20
C ASP A 15 8.25 -6.48 -16.35
N LYS A 16 9.37 -6.07 -16.93
CA LYS A 16 10.65 -6.00 -16.22
C LYS A 16 10.75 -4.77 -15.32
N ILE A 17 10.15 -3.64 -15.67
CA ILE A 17 10.23 -2.42 -14.86
C ILE A 17 9.41 -2.54 -13.56
N SER A 18 8.38 -3.38 -13.51
CA SER A 18 7.59 -3.65 -12.30
C SER A 18 8.47 -4.19 -11.16
N TRP A 19 9.54 -4.94 -11.48
CA TRP A 19 10.49 -5.47 -10.51
C TRP A 19 11.15 -4.40 -9.64
N VAL A 20 11.21 -3.15 -10.09
CA VAL A 20 11.70 -2.02 -9.27
C VAL A 20 10.80 -1.80 -8.05
N LEU A 21 9.49 -2.04 -8.14
CA LEU A 21 8.57 -1.97 -7.00
C LEU A 21 8.52 -3.30 -6.23
N THR A 22 8.31 -4.39 -6.95
CA THR A 22 8.14 -5.73 -6.38
C THR A 22 9.33 -6.14 -5.54
N SER A 23 10.56 -5.93 -6.00
CA SER A 23 11.78 -6.26 -5.24
C SER A 23 11.88 -5.51 -3.90
N TYR A 24 11.48 -4.25 -3.86
CA TYR A 24 11.45 -3.47 -2.62
C TYR A 24 10.39 -3.99 -1.65
N ILE A 25 9.16 -4.23 -2.14
CA ILE A 25 8.05 -4.72 -1.31
C ILE A 25 8.37 -6.09 -0.74
N MET A 26 8.86 -7.02 -1.56
CA MET A 26 9.26 -8.36 -1.13
C MET A 26 10.39 -8.31 -0.07
N ALA A 27 11.45 -7.56 -0.33
CA ALA A 27 12.56 -7.42 0.60
C ALA A 27 12.11 -6.80 1.94
N THR A 28 11.22 -5.81 1.88
CA THR A 28 10.63 -5.20 3.07
C THR A 28 9.77 -6.21 3.85
N ALA A 29 8.91 -6.97 3.17
CA ALA A 29 8.04 -7.96 3.81
C ALA A 29 8.82 -9.10 4.47
N ILE A 30 9.90 -9.57 3.83
CA ILE A 30 10.80 -10.61 4.38
C ILE A 30 11.57 -10.08 5.59
N ALA A 31 12.10 -8.86 5.51
CA ALA A 31 12.95 -8.30 6.55
C ALA A 31 12.16 -7.71 7.74
N MET A 32 10.88 -7.36 7.56
CA MET A 32 10.07 -6.72 8.59
C MET A 32 9.93 -7.58 9.86
N PRO A 33 9.60 -8.87 9.80
CA PRO A 33 9.53 -9.70 11.00
C PRO A 33 10.87 -9.88 11.72
N LEU A 34 12.03 -9.73 11.02
CA LEU A 34 13.36 -9.76 11.65
C LEU A 34 13.57 -8.62 12.64
N THR A 35 12.83 -7.53 12.51
CA THR A 35 13.00 -6.32 13.30
C THR A 35 12.98 -6.60 14.81
N GLY A 36 12.07 -7.46 15.28
CA GLY A 36 11.93 -7.81 16.70
C GLY A 36 13.17 -8.51 17.23
N TRP A 37 13.64 -9.54 16.54
CA TRP A 37 14.82 -10.30 16.95
C TRP A 37 16.11 -9.46 16.86
N VAL A 38 16.31 -8.74 15.75
CA VAL A 38 17.49 -7.88 15.58
C VAL A 38 17.50 -6.76 16.62
N ALA A 39 16.35 -6.13 16.89
CA ALA A 39 16.22 -5.08 17.91
C ALA A 39 16.58 -5.60 19.32
N GLY A 40 16.18 -6.83 19.66
CA GLY A 40 16.60 -7.48 20.91
C GLY A 40 18.11 -7.67 20.97
N ARG A 41 18.75 -8.07 19.86
CA ARG A 41 20.18 -8.42 19.83
C ARG A 41 21.11 -7.22 19.85
N ILE A 42 20.82 -6.16 19.11
CA ILE A 42 21.71 -4.98 18.95
C ILE A 42 21.16 -3.70 19.57
N GLY A 43 19.91 -3.70 20.01
CA GLY A 43 19.20 -2.52 20.54
C GLY A 43 18.42 -1.76 19.49
N ARG A 44 17.30 -1.15 19.90
CA ARG A 44 16.38 -0.44 18.98
C ARG A 44 17.02 0.81 18.39
N LYS A 45 17.73 1.61 19.18
CA LYS A 45 18.43 2.82 18.71
C LYS A 45 19.47 2.47 17.64
N ARG A 46 20.33 1.50 17.91
CA ARG A 46 21.38 1.07 16.96
C ARG A 46 20.77 0.53 15.68
N LEU A 47 19.73 -0.31 15.79
CA LEU A 47 19.04 -0.83 14.62
C LEU A 47 18.42 0.31 13.81
N LEU A 48 17.79 1.31 14.44
CA LEU A 48 17.20 2.44 13.74
C LEU A 48 18.28 3.29 13.04
N VAL A 49 19.42 3.53 13.67
CA VAL A 49 20.57 4.22 13.05
C VAL A 49 21.05 3.47 11.81
N ILE A 50 21.27 2.15 11.91
CA ILE A 50 21.69 1.30 10.78
C ILE A 50 20.65 1.35 9.68
N SER A 51 19.37 1.26 10.02
CA SER A 51 18.27 1.23 9.06
C SER A 51 18.10 2.55 8.32
N VAL A 52 18.13 3.69 9.02
CA VAL A 52 18.05 5.02 8.38
C VAL A 52 19.27 5.25 7.50
N SER A 53 20.48 4.93 7.98
CA SER A 53 21.70 5.10 7.20
C SER A 53 21.70 4.21 5.96
N GLY A 54 21.41 2.91 6.12
CA GLY A 54 21.36 1.93 5.04
C GLY A 54 20.27 2.26 4.01
N PHE A 55 19.08 2.66 4.46
CA PHE A 55 17.99 3.10 3.58
C PHE A 55 18.40 4.33 2.76
N THR A 56 19.01 5.32 3.39
CA THR A 56 19.45 6.56 2.73
C THR A 56 20.53 6.28 1.69
N LEU A 57 21.54 5.47 2.04
CA LEU A 57 22.61 5.06 1.12
C LEU A 57 22.07 4.23 -0.05
N ALA A 58 21.19 3.26 0.22
CA ALA A 58 20.54 2.48 -0.82
C ALA A 58 19.67 3.35 -1.73
N SER A 59 18.99 4.36 -1.18
CA SER A 59 18.22 5.35 -1.96
C SER A 59 19.14 6.16 -2.88
N MET A 60 20.29 6.63 -2.39
CA MET A 60 21.29 7.30 -3.23
C MET A 60 21.76 6.39 -4.37
N ALA A 61 22.07 5.12 -4.06
CA ALA A 61 22.49 4.14 -5.05
C ALA A 61 21.40 3.88 -6.10
N CYS A 62 20.11 3.82 -5.72
CA CYS A 62 19.00 3.74 -6.67
C CYS A 62 18.98 4.94 -7.62
N GLY A 63 19.16 6.16 -7.11
CA GLY A 63 19.25 7.37 -7.95
C GLY A 63 20.46 7.40 -8.87
N ALA A 64 21.57 6.76 -8.48
CA ALA A 64 22.81 6.68 -9.25
C ALA A 64 22.86 5.50 -10.24
N SER A 65 21.85 4.61 -10.26
CA SER A 65 21.86 3.41 -11.11
C SER A 65 21.78 3.74 -12.59
N PHE A 66 22.46 2.92 -13.39
CA PHE A 66 22.51 3.01 -14.86
C PHE A 66 21.82 1.83 -15.56
N SER A 67 21.53 0.76 -14.83
CA SER A 67 20.88 -0.44 -15.37
C SER A 67 19.72 -0.90 -14.49
N LEU A 68 18.80 -1.68 -15.09
CA LEU A 68 17.68 -2.27 -14.41
C LEU A 68 18.14 -3.24 -13.30
N GLN A 69 19.19 -4.00 -13.55
CA GLN A 69 19.74 -4.95 -12.57
C GLN A 69 20.28 -4.22 -11.33
N GLU A 70 21.04 -3.13 -11.54
CA GLU A 70 21.57 -2.33 -10.44
C GLU A 70 20.45 -1.75 -9.57
N ILE A 71 19.43 -1.14 -10.17
CA ILE A 71 18.35 -0.55 -9.40
C ILE A 71 17.56 -1.61 -8.64
N ILE A 72 17.33 -2.80 -9.20
CA ILE A 72 16.66 -3.92 -8.51
C ILE A 72 17.46 -4.32 -7.26
N VAL A 73 18.79 -4.49 -7.39
CA VAL A 73 19.65 -4.84 -6.24
C VAL A 73 19.59 -3.74 -5.17
N PHE A 74 19.70 -2.47 -5.57
CA PHE A 74 19.62 -1.36 -4.62
C PHE A 74 18.22 -1.23 -3.99
N ARG A 75 17.16 -1.58 -4.71
CA ARG A 75 15.78 -1.63 -4.17
C ARG A 75 15.62 -2.76 -3.15
N ILE A 76 16.25 -3.92 -3.36
CA ILE A 76 16.29 -4.99 -2.35
C ILE A 76 16.98 -4.48 -1.09
N LEU A 77 18.16 -3.87 -1.21
CA LEU A 77 18.88 -3.31 -0.05
C LEU A 77 18.06 -2.22 0.65
N GLN A 78 17.44 -1.33 -0.11
CA GLN A 78 16.57 -0.29 0.42
C GLN A 78 15.37 -0.88 1.17
N GLY A 79 14.77 -1.96 0.65
CA GLY A 79 13.68 -2.69 1.30
C GLY A 79 14.11 -3.34 2.62
N VAL A 80 15.26 -4.00 2.65
CA VAL A 80 15.81 -4.62 3.86
C VAL A 80 16.04 -3.58 4.97
N PHE A 81 16.72 -2.47 4.64
CA PHE A 81 16.95 -1.40 5.62
C PHE A 81 15.69 -0.62 5.98
N GLY A 82 14.76 -0.47 5.04
CA GLY A 82 13.48 0.22 5.24
C GLY A 82 12.50 -0.55 6.15
N ALA A 83 12.60 -1.87 6.19
CA ALA A 83 11.65 -2.75 6.85
C ALA A 83 11.44 -2.44 8.34
N SER A 84 12.49 -2.05 9.05
CA SER A 84 12.45 -1.78 10.49
C SER A 84 12.08 -0.35 10.87
N LEU A 85 12.07 0.60 9.92
CA LEU A 85 11.83 2.02 10.21
C LEU A 85 10.45 2.26 10.82
N VAL A 86 9.42 1.69 10.23
CA VAL A 86 8.03 1.82 10.68
C VAL A 86 7.81 1.10 12.02
N PRO A 87 8.14 -0.20 12.18
CA PRO A 87 7.91 -0.91 13.43
C PRO A 87 8.67 -0.32 14.62
N ILE A 88 9.95 0.03 14.46
CA ILE A 88 10.73 0.55 15.56
C ILE A 88 10.27 1.95 15.96
N SER A 89 9.98 2.83 15.00
CA SER A 89 9.48 4.17 15.31
C SER A 89 8.16 4.12 16.09
N GLN A 90 7.27 3.21 15.70
CA GLN A 90 6.00 2.97 16.40
C GLN A 90 6.21 2.42 17.82
N ALA A 91 7.08 1.42 17.97
CA ALA A 91 7.40 0.83 19.28
C ALA A 91 8.06 1.84 20.22
N LEU A 92 9.01 2.65 19.72
CA LEU A 92 9.66 3.70 20.51
C LEU A 92 8.67 4.75 21.02
N LEU A 93 7.70 5.14 20.22
CA LEU A 93 6.65 6.07 20.66
C LEU A 93 5.75 5.46 21.73
N LEU A 94 5.32 4.20 21.56
CA LEU A 94 4.51 3.48 22.55
C LEU A 94 5.25 3.29 23.89
N ASP A 95 6.56 3.17 23.87
CA ASP A 95 7.36 3.05 25.10
C ASP A 95 7.69 4.40 25.76
N THR A 96 7.75 5.46 24.96
CA THR A 96 8.07 6.81 25.46
C THR A 96 6.86 7.46 26.13
N PHE A 97 5.65 7.18 25.65
CA PHE A 97 4.42 7.77 26.16
C PHE A 97 3.68 6.81 27.10
N PRO A 98 3.06 7.31 28.19
CA PRO A 98 2.21 6.49 29.05
C PRO A 98 0.97 6.01 28.26
N VAL A 99 0.37 4.89 28.69
CA VAL A 99 -0.75 4.22 27.99
C VAL A 99 -1.92 5.19 27.71
N GLN A 100 -2.20 6.12 28.62
CA GLN A 100 -3.26 7.13 28.48
C GLN A 100 -3.01 8.10 27.31
N LYS A 101 -1.74 8.24 26.87
CA LYS A 101 -1.34 9.13 25.76
C LYS A 101 -0.99 8.36 24.49
N HIS A 102 -1.18 7.04 24.44
CA HIS A 102 -0.89 6.24 23.24
C HIS A 102 -1.70 6.71 22.02
N ALA A 103 -2.96 7.11 22.19
CA ALA A 103 -3.76 7.64 21.09
C ALA A 103 -3.09 8.87 20.46
N ARG A 104 -2.56 9.79 21.28
CA ARG A 104 -1.85 10.99 20.80
C ARG A 104 -0.54 10.62 20.11
N ALA A 105 0.23 9.72 20.69
CA ALA A 105 1.48 9.24 20.11
C ALA A 105 1.24 8.59 18.74
N MET A 106 0.23 7.73 18.63
CA MET A 106 -0.14 7.07 17.37
C MET A 106 -0.74 8.02 16.34
N SER A 107 -1.46 9.05 16.79
CA SER A 107 -1.97 10.10 15.90
C SER A 107 -0.82 10.91 15.29
N ILE A 108 0.14 11.38 16.08
CA ILE A 108 1.30 12.15 15.59
C ILE A 108 2.13 11.30 14.63
N TRP A 109 2.38 10.03 15.00
CA TRP A 109 3.09 9.09 14.17
C TRP A 109 2.35 8.82 12.85
N GLY A 110 1.04 8.59 12.91
CA GLY A 110 0.20 8.34 11.74
C GLY A 110 0.15 9.53 10.79
N VAL A 111 0.05 10.75 11.30
CA VAL A 111 0.15 11.98 10.50
C VAL A 111 1.48 12.03 9.76
N GLY A 112 2.60 11.73 10.44
CA GLY A 112 3.92 11.68 9.80
C GLY A 112 4.01 10.62 8.69
N VAL A 113 3.47 9.43 8.93
CA VAL A 113 3.43 8.34 7.92
C VAL A 113 2.54 8.68 6.72
N MET A 114 1.45 9.41 6.93
CA MET A 114 0.51 9.79 5.86
C MET A 114 1.02 10.94 4.98
N LEU A 115 2.01 11.71 5.41
CA LEU A 115 2.60 12.76 4.59
C LEU A 115 3.20 12.21 3.28
N ALA A 116 3.85 11.05 3.33
CA ALA A 116 4.51 10.46 2.16
C ALA A 116 3.52 10.04 1.04
N PRO A 117 2.42 9.30 1.31
CA PRO A 117 1.42 9.01 0.29
C PRO A 117 0.71 10.24 -0.27
N ILE A 118 0.57 11.31 0.52
CA ILE A 118 -0.08 12.56 0.08
C ILE A 118 0.83 13.35 -0.85
N LEU A 119 2.07 13.57 -0.42
CA LEU A 119 3.03 14.40 -1.15
C LEU A 119 3.71 13.62 -2.29
N GLY A 120 3.78 12.28 -2.18
CA GLY A 120 4.49 11.42 -3.10
C GLY A 120 4.10 11.60 -4.57
N PRO A 121 2.82 11.47 -4.95
CA PRO A 121 2.39 11.66 -6.34
C PRO A 121 2.68 13.06 -6.86
N THR A 122 2.41 14.09 -6.07
CA THR A 122 2.59 15.50 -6.47
C THR A 122 4.06 15.87 -6.58
N VAL A 123 4.84 15.63 -5.52
CA VAL A 123 6.28 15.95 -5.49
C VAL A 123 7.06 15.04 -6.42
N GLY A 124 6.74 13.73 -6.43
CA GLY A 124 7.36 12.75 -7.32
C GLY A 124 7.08 13.03 -8.79
N GLY A 125 5.84 13.45 -9.12
CA GLY A 125 5.45 13.89 -10.45
C GLY A 125 6.24 15.11 -10.88
N TRP A 126 6.25 16.16 -10.05
CA TRP A 126 7.00 17.39 -10.31
C TRP A 126 8.50 17.14 -10.51
N LEU A 127 9.12 16.36 -9.62
CA LEU A 127 10.55 16.02 -9.75
C LEU A 127 10.85 15.24 -11.03
N THR A 128 9.95 14.33 -11.43
CA THR A 128 10.15 13.50 -12.62
C THR A 128 9.98 14.31 -13.90
N GLU A 129 9.02 15.21 -13.94
CA GLU A 129 8.68 16.02 -15.11
C GLU A 129 9.70 17.15 -15.36
N TYR A 130 10.08 17.90 -14.29
CA TYR A 130 10.92 19.09 -14.42
C TYR A 130 12.42 18.84 -14.25
N TYR A 131 12.80 17.70 -13.62
CA TYR A 131 14.22 17.37 -13.40
C TYR A 131 14.56 15.99 -13.95
N SER A 132 14.38 14.93 -13.15
CA SER A 132 14.65 13.54 -13.54
C SER A 132 14.00 12.60 -12.53
N TRP A 133 13.60 11.40 -12.97
CA TRP A 133 13.11 10.34 -12.09
C TRP A 133 14.09 9.98 -10.96
N ARG A 134 15.40 10.22 -11.14
CA ARG A 134 16.44 9.98 -10.14
C ARG A 134 16.23 10.79 -8.86
N TRP A 135 15.67 11.98 -8.95
CA TRP A 135 15.40 12.84 -7.82
C TRP A 135 14.33 12.29 -6.87
N VAL A 136 13.47 11.37 -7.33
CA VAL A 136 12.53 10.64 -6.47
C VAL A 136 13.27 9.81 -5.40
N PHE A 137 14.50 9.40 -5.68
CA PHE A 137 15.36 8.71 -4.72
C PHE A 137 16.23 9.68 -3.92
N TYR A 138 16.77 10.71 -4.55
CA TYR A 138 17.64 11.68 -3.87
C TYR A 138 16.90 12.55 -2.85
N ILE A 139 15.59 12.76 -2.99
CA ILE A 139 14.78 13.48 -2.01
C ILE A 139 14.84 12.84 -0.60
N ASN A 140 15.08 11.53 -0.51
CA ASN A 140 15.22 10.83 0.76
C ASN A 140 16.49 11.21 1.52
N VAL A 141 17.50 11.78 0.86
CA VAL A 141 18.81 12.08 1.48
C VAL A 141 18.70 13.14 2.57
N PRO A 142 18.15 14.35 2.33
CA PRO A 142 18.03 15.36 3.38
C PRO A 142 17.16 14.88 4.54
N PHE A 143 16.05 14.17 4.26
CA PHE A 143 15.19 13.61 5.30
C PHE A 143 15.87 12.48 6.08
N GLY A 144 16.66 11.64 5.41
CA GLY A 144 17.46 10.59 6.03
C GLY A 144 18.52 11.16 6.98
N ILE A 145 19.23 12.22 6.55
CA ILE A 145 20.22 12.90 7.40
C ILE A 145 19.55 13.52 8.62
N LEU A 146 18.44 14.27 8.44
CA LEU A 146 17.70 14.87 9.55
C LEU A 146 17.17 13.80 10.53
N SER A 147 16.62 12.70 10.00
CA SER A 147 16.16 11.57 10.81
C SER A 147 17.30 10.92 11.58
N LEU A 148 18.45 10.72 10.94
CA LEU A 148 19.64 10.14 11.58
C LEU A 148 20.12 11.00 12.75
N LEU A 149 20.23 12.31 12.53
CA LEU A 149 20.63 13.26 13.58
C LEU A 149 19.62 13.27 14.73
N GLY A 150 18.33 13.25 14.43
CA GLY A 150 17.25 13.17 15.42
C GLY A 150 17.32 11.87 16.24
N VAL A 151 17.53 10.73 15.59
CA VAL A 151 17.63 9.42 16.27
C VAL A 151 18.88 9.38 17.18
N ILE A 152 20.02 9.85 16.70
CA ILE A 152 21.26 9.88 17.49
C ILE A 152 21.09 10.75 18.74
N ALA A 153 20.46 11.93 18.58
CA ALA A 153 20.30 12.89 19.67
C ALA A 153 19.21 12.52 20.68
N LEU A 154 18.08 11.97 20.22
CA LEU A 154 16.85 11.85 21.04
C LEU A 154 16.54 10.42 21.47
N ALA A 155 16.87 9.40 20.64
CA ALA A 155 16.50 8.03 20.95
C ALA A 155 17.36 7.45 22.08
N LYS A 156 16.67 6.79 23.03
CA LYS A 156 17.32 6.04 24.10
C LYS A 156 17.54 4.60 23.68
N GLU A 157 18.62 3.97 24.19
CA GLU A 157 18.86 2.54 23.95
C GLU A 157 17.87 1.69 24.74
N SER A 158 17.50 0.55 24.18
CA SER A 158 16.63 -0.43 24.84
C SER A 158 17.45 -1.57 25.47
N PRO A 159 16.88 -2.28 26.47
CA PRO A 159 17.49 -3.50 27.01
C PRO A 159 17.77 -4.50 25.89
N LEU A 160 18.88 -5.23 26.03
CA LEU A 160 19.32 -6.24 25.07
C LEU A 160 18.83 -7.62 25.52
N ASP A 161 18.32 -8.39 24.58
CA ASP A 161 18.03 -9.82 24.74
C ASP A 161 18.96 -10.61 23.81
N ARG A 162 20.13 -10.99 24.31
CA ARG A 162 21.14 -11.70 23.53
C ARG A 162 21.01 -13.22 23.59
N GLU A 163 20.19 -13.74 24.48
CA GLU A 163 20.11 -15.19 24.75
C GLU A 163 19.12 -15.88 23.76
N ARG A 164 18.18 -15.16 23.17
CA ARG A 164 17.22 -15.73 22.24
C ARG A 164 17.93 -16.21 20.95
N PRO A 165 17.97 -17.53 20.68
CA PRO A 165 18.56 -18.07 19.46
C PRO A 165 17.75 -17.64 18.25
N PHE A 166 18.40 -17.61 17.07
CA PHE A 166 17.70 -17.32 15.81
C PHE A 166 17.06 -18.61 15.26
N ASP A 167 15.76 -18.56 15.00
CA ASP A 167 15.03 -19.65 14.36
C ASP A 167 15.11 -19.50 12.83
N LEU A 168 16.20 -20.06 12.27
CA LEU A 168 16.45 -20.00 10.82
C LEU A 168 15.37 -20.72 10.02
N PHE A 169 14.84 -21.84 10.55
CA PHE A 169 13.83 -22.62 9.84
C PHE A 169 12.48 -21.92 9.79
N GLY A 170 12.02 -21.35 10.91
CA GLY A 170 10.81 -20.52 10.94
C GLY A 170 10.94 -19.29 10.06
N PHE A 171 12.10 -18.62 10.05
CA PHE A 171 12.36 -17.50 9.16
C PHE A 171 12.31 -17.91 7.69
N PHE A 172 12.92 -19.04 7.32
CA PHE A 172 12.89 -19.56 5.96
C PHE A 172 11.45 -19.87 5.49
N LEU A 173 10.66 -20.55 6.31
CA LEU A 173 9.27 -20.88 5.99
C LEU A 173 8.41 -19.64 5.79
N LEU A 174 8.51 -18.66 6.70
CA LEU A 174 7.76 -17.41 6.58
C LEU A 174 8.20 -16.62 5.34
N SER A 175 9.51 -16.54 5.09
CA SER A 175 10.05 -15.86 3.91
C SER A 175 9.58 -16.53 2.61
N LEU A 176 9.61 -17.87 2.55
CA LEU A 176 9.13 -18.62 1.40
C LEU A 176 7.63 -18.38 1.15
N ALA A 177 6.82 -18.39 2.22
CA ALA A 177 5.40 -18.08 2.12
C ALA A 177 5.13 -16.69 1.56
N ILE A 178 5.86 -15.66 2.07
CA ILE A 178 5.72 -14.27 1.63
C ILE A 178 6.16 -14.11 0.17
N VAL A 179 7.32 -14.67 -0.21
CA VAL A 179 7.84 -14.58 -1.59
C VAL A 179 6.88 -15.21 -2.58
N SER A 180 6.46 -16.45 -2.32
CA SER A 180 5.55 -17.18 -3.20
C SER A 180 4.20 -16.48 -3.33
N LEU A 181 3.65 -15.99 -2.22
CA LEU A 181 2.41 -15.20 -2.23
C LEU A 181 2.57 -13.90 -3.04
N GLN A 182 3.67 -13.17 -2.83
CA GLN A 182 3.89 -11.90 -3.52
C GLN A 182 4.12 -12.09 -5.03
N LEU A 183 4.86 -13.12 -5.44
CA LEU A 183 5.03 -13.46 -6.86
C LEU A 183 3.70 -13.83 -7.52
N MET A 184 2.90 -14.69 -6.87
CA MET A 184 1.57 -15.05 -7.33
C MET A 184 0.68 -13.81 -7.53
N LEU A 185 0.66 -12.90 -6.56
CA LEU A 185 -0.17 -11.69 -6.61
C LEU A 185 0.30 -10.69 -7.67
N ASP A 186 1.61 -10.53 -7.86
CA ASP A 186 2.20 -9.59 -8.80
C ASP A 186 2.08 -10.05 -10.26
N ARG A 187 2.20 -11.36 -10.50
CA ARG A 187 2.22 -11.97 -11.84
C ARG A 187 0.89 -12.60 -12.24
N GLY A 188 -0.03 -12.77 -11.27
CA GLY A 188 -1.30 -13.47 -11.50
C GLY A 188 -2.07 -12.94 -12.70
N GLN A 189 -2.24 -11.62 -12.81
CA GLN A 189 -2.96 -11.00 -13.92
C GLN A 189 -2.28 -11.22 -15.28
N SER A 190 -0.96 -11.09 -15.34
CA SER A 190 -0.20 -11.28 -16.60
C SER A 190 -0.12 -12.73 -17.06
N GLN A 191 -0.33 -13.67 -16.14
CA GLN A 191 -0.24 -15.13 -16.38
C GLN A 191 -1.61 -15.82 -16.35
N TYR A 192 -2.71 -15.06 -16.47
CA TYR A 192 -4.08 -15.60 -16.46
C TYR A 192 -4.44 -16.39 -15.20
N TRP A 193 -3.87 -16.02 -14.05
CA TRP A 193 -4.17 -16.61 -12.74
C TRP A 193 -4.03 -18.15 -12.73
N PHE A 194 -5.04 -18.84 -12.24
CA PHE A 194 -5.02 -20.31 -12.04
C PHE A 194 -5.04 -21.15 -13.34
N ASP A 195 -5.09 -20.52 -14.51
CA ASP A 195 -4.87 -21.21 -15.78
C ASP A 195 -3.38 -21.47 -16.03
N SER A 196 -2.50 -20.78 -15.31
CA SER A 196 -1.05 -20.98 -15.35
C SER A 196 -0.60 -21.97 -14.27
N GLY A 197 0.10 -23.02 -14.68
CA GLY A 197 0.72 -23.99 -13.76
C GLY A 197 1.75 -23.35 -12.82
N GLU A 198 2.42 -22.23 -13.23
CA GLU A 198 3.36 -21.46 -12.41
C GLU A 198 2.63 -20.80 -11.24
N ILE A 199 1.52 -20.11 -11.49
CA ILE A 199 0.72 -19.44 -10.45
C ILE A 199 0.10 -20.46 -9.48
N VAL A 200 -0.37 -21.59 -10.00
CA VAL A 200 -0.86 -22.70 -9.14
C VAL A 200 0.24 -23.23 -8.23
N PHE A 201 1.45 -23.42 -8.77
CA PHE A 201 2.60 -23.85 -7.97
C PHE A 201 2.97 -22.84 -6.90
N GLU A 202 3.04 -21.55 -7.23
CA GLU A 202 3.31 -20.45 -6.28
C GLU A 202 2.24 -20.38 -5.17
N CYS A 203 0.96 -20.57 -5.52
CA CYS A 203 -0.15 -20.62 -4.57
C CYS A 203 0.00 -21.81 -3.59
N ILE A 204 0.23 -23.01 -4.11
CA ILE A 204 0.42 -24.20 -3.28
C ILE A 204 1.64 -24.04 -2.38
N LEU A 205 2.74 -23.52 -2.91
CA LEU A 205 3.97 -23.31 -2.15
C LEU A 205 3.77 -22.25 -1.04
N ALA A 206 3.06 -21.16 -1.32
CA ALA A 206 2.74 -20.13 -0.33
C ALA A 206 1.89 -20.71 0.82
N LEU A 207 0.82 -21.45 0.49
CA LEU A 207 -0.07 -22.07 1.47
C LEU A 207 0.64 -23.15 2.30
N LEU A 208 1.43 -24.00 1.66
CA LEU A 208 2.18 -25.05 2.34
C LEU A 208 3.24 -24.46 3.28
N ALA A 209 4.02 -23.49 2.80
CA ALA A 209 5.04 -22.85 3.61
C ALA A 209 4.42 -22.08 4.79
N LEU A 210 3.28 -21.40 4.59
CA LEU A 210 2.54 -20.73 5.65
C LEU A 210 1.99 -21.74 6.68
N TYR A 211 1.41 -22.85 6.23
CA TYR A 211 0.93 -23.91 7.11
C TYR A 211 2.07 -24.49 7.96
N LEU A 212 3.18 -24.84 7.32
CA LEU A 212 4.35 -25.38 8.02
C LEU A 212 4.95 -24.34 8.99
N PHE A 213 4.97 -23.05 8.62
CA PHE A 213 5.37 -21.98 9.52
C PHE A 213 4.46 -21.89 10.75
N ILE A 214 3.14 -21.94 10.57
CA ILE A 214 2.19 -21.90 11.70
C ILE A 214 2.39 -23.10 12.61
N VAL A 215 2.50 -24.33 12.06
CA VAL A 215 2.77 -25.52 12.87
C VAL A 215 4.10 -25.38 13.62
N HIS A 216 5.18 -24.96 12.94
CA HIS A 216 6.48 -24.75 13.56
C HIS A 216 6.41 -23.71 14.67
N MET A 217 5.74 -22.58 14.46
CA MET A 217 5.56 -21.51 15.44
C MET A 217 4.91 -21.99 16.76
N PHE A 218 3.94 -22.90 16.68
CA PHE A 218 3.26 -23.43 17.88
C PHE A 218 3.96 -24.63 18.52
N THR A 219 4.81 -25.33 17.81
CA THR A 219 5.50 -26.54 18.29
C THR A 219 6.94 -26.27 18.73
N HIS A 220 7.59 -25.27 18.16
CA HIS A 220 8.99 -24.96 18.48
C HIS A 220 9.13 -24.04 19.69
N LYS A 221 10.01 -24.40 20.64
CA LYS A 221 10.16 -23.66 21.91
C LYS A 221 10.65 -22.23 21.74
N ASN A 222 11.53 -21.99 20.76
CA ASN A 222 12.10 -20.68 20.45
C ASN A 222 11.70 -20.22 19.06
N ALA A 223 10.41 -20.25 18.79
CA ALA A 223 9.87 -19.87 17.50
C ALA A 223 10.28 -18.44 17.11
N TYR A 224 10.48 -18.23 15.81
CA TYR A 224 10.84 -16.96 15.20
C TYR A 224 9.87 -15.84 15.57
N VAL A 225 8.57 -16.10 15.43
CA VAL A 225 7.50 -15.23 15.93
C VAL A 225 6.96 -15.82 17.24
N ASN A 226 6.89 -15.00 18.28
CA ASN A 226 6.43 -15.45 19.59
C ASN A 226 4.91 -15.74 19.56
N PRO A 227 4.46 -16.99 19.77
CA PRO A 227 3.06 -17.35 19.74
C PRO A 227 2.23 -16.69 20.86
N GLN A 228 2.87 -16.14 21.90
CA GLN A 228 2.20 -15.40 22.96
C GLN A 228 1.48 -14.14 22.43
N LEU A 229 1.98 -13.55 21.33
CA LEU A 229 1.32 -12.43 20.66
C LEU A 229 -0.12 -12.73 20.30
N PHE A 230 -0.38 -13.93 19.79
CA PHE A 230 -1.71 -14.36 19.33
C PHE A 230 -2.65 -14.79 20.47
N ARG A 231 -2.15 -14.91 21.71
CA ARG A 231 -2.98 -15.13 22.89
C ARG A 231 -3.67 -13.85 23.37
N ASP A 232 -3.09 -12.68 23.06
CA ASP A 232 -3.74 -11.41 23.35
C ASP A 232 -4.89 -11.20 22.36
N ARG A 233 -6.13 -11.15 22.90
CA ARG A 233 -7.34 -11.01 22.09
C ARG A 233 -7.42 -9.67 21.36
N ASN A 234 -6.95 -8.59 21.99
CA ASN A 234 -6.98 -7.26 21.38
C ASN A 234 -6.00 -7.19 20.21
N PHE A 235 -4.81 -7.76 20.39
CA PHE A 235 -3.81 -7.82 19.31
C PHE A 235 -4.29 -8.70 18.15
N SER A 236 -4.81 -9.89 18.41
CA SER A 236 -5.28 -10.83 17.39
C SER A 236 -6.44 -10.25 16.56
N LEU A 237 -7.44 -9.64 17.22
CA LEU A 237 -8.51 -8.92 16.53
C LEU A 237 -7.96 -7.71 15.78
N GLY A 238 -7.01 -7.00 16.38
CA GLY A 238 -6.30 -5.88 15.75
C GLY A 238 -5.61 -6.26 14.45
N LEU A 239 -5.00 -7.46 14.38
CA LEU A 239 -4.39 -7.99 13.15
C LEU A 239 -5.42 -8.20 12.03
N VAL A 240 -6.59 -8.77 12.34
CA VAL A 240 -7.65 -8.98 11.35
C VAL A 240 -8.13 -7.64 10.79
N PHE A 241 -8.41 -6.67 11.65
CA PHE A 241 -8.81 -5.33 11.20
C PHE A 241 -7.70 -4.60 10.45
N MET A 242 -6.43 -4.79 10.83
CA MET A 242 -5.31 -4.19 10.13
C MET A 242 -5.10 -4.80 8.74
N PHE A 243 -5.34 -6.11 8.59
CA PHE A 243 -5.37 -6.78 7.29
C PHE A 243 -6.44 -6.16 6.37
N LEU A 244 -7.69 -6.07 6.86
CA LEU A 244 -8.81 -5.47 6.12
C LEU A 244 -8.54 -4.00 5.76
N LEU A 245 -7.98 -3.24 6.71
CA LEU A 245 -7.59 -1.86 6.47
C LEU A 245 -6.51 -1.76 5.37
N GLY A 246 -5.54 -2.68 5.38
CA GLY A 246 -4.54 -2.79 4.33
C GLY A 246 -5.17 -3.02 2.95
N VAL A 247 -6.09 -3.99 2.85
CA VAL A 247 -6.85 -4.29 1.62
C VAL A 247 -7.54 -3.04 1.09
N ILE A 248 -8.36 -2.38 1.92
CA ILE A 248 -9.17 -1.23 1.50
C ILE A 248 -8.29 -0.02 1.13
N MET A 249 -7.27 0.27 1.93
CA MET A 249 -6.47 1.49 1.78
C MET A 249 -5.71 1.52 0.46
N LEU A 250 -5.00 0.44 0.13
CA LEU A 250 -4.16 0.42 -1.07
C LEU A 250 -4.92 -0.01 -2.33
N ALA A 251 -5.99 -0.79 -2.24
CA ALA A 251 -6.87 -1.06 -3.37
C ALA A 251 -7.41 0.26 -3.96
N THR A 252 -7.96 1.11 -3.12
CA THR A 252 -8.47 2.42 -3.56
C THR A 252 -7.35 3.36 -4.05
N MET A 253 -6.15 3.31 -3.45
CA MET A 253 -5.01 4.09 -3.95
C MET A 253 -4.48 3.58 -5.29
N ALA A 254 -4.66 2.32 -5.62
CA ALA A 254 -4.26 1.76 -6.91
C ALA A 254 -5.24 2.14 -8.03
N LEU A 255 -6.55 2.21 -7.73
CA LEU A 255 -7.59 2.55 -8.72
C LEU A 255 -7.61 4.03 -9.11
N PHE A 256 -7.45 4.93 -8.14
CA PHE A 256 -7.68 6.36 -8.37
C PHE A 256 -6.72 7.04 -9.37
N PRO A 257 -5.39 6.85 -9.31
CA PRO A 257 -4.50 7.51 -10.25
C PRO A 257 -4.78 7.14 -11.72
N PRO A 258 -4.96 5.84 -12.10
CA PRO A 258 -5.35 5.48 -13.46
C PRO A 258 -6.74 6.02 -13.84
N TYR A 259 -7.72 6.00 -12.93
CA TYR A 259 -9.05 6.58 -13.15
C TYR A 259 -8.96 8.05 -13.56
N LEU A 260 -8.20 8.85 -12.82
CA LEU A 260 -8.04 10.28 -13.11
C LEU A 260 -7.24 10.53 -14.38
N GLN A 261 -6.16 9.77 -14.61
CA GLN A 261 -5.23 10.03 -15.71
C GLN A 261 -5.69 9.44 -17.03
N THR A 262 -6.10 8.15 -17.04
CA THR A 262 -6.48 7.44 -18.28
C THR A 262 -7.92 7.67 -18.69
N LEU A 263 -8.86 7.69 -17.72
CA LEU A 263 -10.28 7.84 -18.04
C LEU A 263 -10.71 9.31 -18.13
N LEU A 264 -10.33 10.12 -17.15
CA LEU A 264 -10.73 11.52 -17.08
C LEU A 264 -9.71 12.48 -17.72
N GLY A 265 -8.52 11.99 -18.14
CA GLY A 265 -7.53 12.77 -18.88
C GLY A 265 -6.78 13.83 -18.05
N TYR A 266 -6.81 13.77 -16.71
CA TYR A 266 -6.08 14.72 -15.89
C TYR A 266 -4.58 14.52 -16.02
N PRO A 267 -3.77 15.60 -16.13
CA PRO A 267 -2.32 15.55 -15.98
C PRO A 267 -1.91 14.92 -14.64
N VAL A 268 -0.73 14.30 -14.58
CA VAL A 268 -0.24 13.61 -13.38
C VAL A 268 -0.21 14.52 -12.15
N PHE A 269 0.22 15.77 -12.33
CA PHE A 269 0.27 16.75 -11.26
C PHE A 269 -1.13 17.10 -10.72
N ASP A 270 -2.09 17.37 -11.60
CA ASP A 270 -3.47 17.69 -11.24
C ASP A 270 -4.17 16.51 -10.57
N ALA A 271 -3.96 15.28 -11.07
CA ALA A 271 -4.44 14.07 -10.42
C ALA A 271 -3.90 13.95 -8.99
N GLY A 272 -2.63 14.29 -8.76
CA GLY A 272 -2.03 14.35 -7.43
C GLY A 272 -2.70 15.38 -6.51
N LEU A 273 -3.02 16.57 -7.02
CA LEU A 273 -3.72 17.62 -6.28
C LEU A 273 -5.15 17.21 -5.92
N ILE A 274 -5.87 16.54 -6.82
CA ILE A 274 -7.23 16.04 -6.58
C ILE A 274 -7.23 14.96 -5.48
N LEU A 275 -6.17 14.15 -5.39
CA LEU A 275 -6.04 13.09 -4.38
C LEU A 275 -5.48 13.59 -3.03
N ALA A 276 -4.78 14.71 -3.00
CA ALA A 276 -4.17 15.26 -1.77
C ALA A 276 -5.18 15.47 -0.62
N PRO A 277 -6.41 15.99 -0.84
CA PRO A 277 -7.42 16.16 0.20
C PRO A 277 -7.81 14.87 0.93
N ARG A 278 -7.74 13.71 0.28
CA ARG A 278 -7.94 12.40 0.93
C ARG A 278 -6.95 12.18 2.08
N GLY A 279 -5.69 12.49 1.83
CA GLY A 279 -4.67 12.42 2.87
C GLY A 279 -4.87 13.47 3.96
N GLY A 280 -5.27 14.69 3.57
CA GLY A 280 -5.63 15.75 4.51
C GLY A 280 -6.78 15.34 5.44
N GLY A 281 -7.81 14.67 4.90
CA GLY A 281 -8.91 14.09 5.67
C GLY A 281 -8.42 13.04 6.67
N THR A 282 -7.52 12.14 6.24
CA THR A 282 -6.93 11.13 7.13
C THR A 282 -6.15 11.77 8.28
N MET A 283 -5.31 12.75 7.99
CA MET A 283 -4.53 13.47 9.01
C MET A 283 -5.44 14.21 10.00
N LEU A 284 -6.45 14.93 9.51
CA LEU A 284 -7.41 15.62 10.35
C LEU A 284 -8.16 14.67 11.26
N ALA A 285 -8.65 13.55 10.70
CA ALA A 285 -9.35 12.52 11.47
C ALA A 285 -8.46 11.91 12.56
N MET A 286 -7.18 11.65 12.28
CA MET A 286 -6.24 11.15 13.30
C MET A 286 -6.09 12.11 14.47
N LEU A 287 -5.98 13.42 14.20
CA LEU A 287 -5.88 14.44 15.24
C LEU A 287 -7.19 14.56 16.05
N VAL A 288 -8.33 14.60 15.37
CA VAL A 288 -9.66 14.66 15.99
C VAL A 288 -9.90 13.42 16.85
N CYS A 289 -9.55 12.24 16.33
CA CYS A 289 -9.70 10.97 17.01
C CYS A 289 -8.87 10.91 18.30
N SER A 290 -7.61 11.36 18.24
CA SER A 290 -6.74 11.48 19.41
C SER A 290 -7.35 12.38 20.48
N TRP A 291 -7.84 13.56 20.10
CA TRP A 291 -8.47 14.51 21.01
C TRP A 291 -9.74 13.94 21.68
N ILE A 292 -10.58 13.22 20.91
CA ILE A 292 -11.78 12.55 21.42
C ILE A 292 -11.41 11.46 22.43
N MET A 293 -10.39 10.64 22.10
CA MET A 293 -9.95 9.52 22.94
C MET A 293 -9.27 10.00 24.22
N GLU A 294 -8.44 11.05 24.18
CA GLU A 294 -7.81 11.62 25.38
C GLU A 294 -8.82 12.17 26.40
N ARG A 295 -9.96 12.67 25.91
CA ARG A 295 -11.06 13.18 26.76
C ARG A 295 -12.08 12.10 27.13
N ALA A 296 -11.90 10.88 26.67
CA ALA A 296 -12.84 9.76 26.86
C ALA A 296 -14.30 10.12 26.48
N LEU A 297 -14.47 10.99 25.47
CA LEU A 297 -15.80 11.47 25.05
C LEU A 297 -16.59 10.35 24.36
N VAL A 298 -15.89 9.49 23.59
CA VAL A 298 -16.50 8.42 22.80
C VAL A 298 -15.65 7.16 22.92
N SER A 299 -16.29 6.00 22.95
CA SER A 299 -15.57 4.74 22.98
C SER A 299 -14.78 4.52 21.68
N PRO A 300 -13.54 3.97 21.74
CA PRO A 300 -12.75 3.70 20.55
C PRO A 300 -13.45 2.81 19.53
N ARG A 301 -14.30 1.90 19.99
CA ARG A 301 -15.10 1.01 19.12
C ARG A 301 -16.08 1.78 18.25
N LEU A 302 -16.73 2.80 18.83
CA LEU A 302 -17.70 3.61 18.08
C LEU A 302 -16.99 4.46 17.00
N LEU A 303 -15.77 4.93 17.27
CA LEU A 303 -14.95 5.63 16.26
C LEU A 303 -14.59 4.73 15.09
N ILE A 304 -14.24 3.46 15.36
CA ILE A 304 -13.97 2.47 14.29
C ILE A 304 -15.24 2.25 13.45
N VAL A 305 -16.40 2.05 14.10
CA VAL A 305 -17.67 1.85 13.39
C VAL A 305 -18.03 3.09 12.56
N ALA A 306 -17.88 4.29 13.10
CA ALA A 306 -18.13 5.54 12.38
C ALA A 306 -17.20 5.68 11.16
N GLY A 307 -15.92 5.32 11.29
CA GLY A 307 -14.96 5.30 10.21
C GLY A 307 -15.32 4.29 9.12
N LEU A 308 -15.73 3.07 9.49
CA LEU A 308 -16.18 2.05 8.54
C LEU A 308 -17.44 2.50 7.79
N MET A 309 -18.43 3.05 8.48
CA MET A 309 -19.64 3.59 7.85
C MET A 309 -19.31 4.72 6.86
N MET A 310 -18.37 5.58 7.21
CA MET A 310 -17.93 6.66 6.32
C MET A 310 -17.25 6.11 5.05
N ILE A 311 -16.43 5.07 5.17
CA ILE A 311 -15.83 4.39 4.01
C ILE A 311 -16.93 3.78 3.13
N VAL A 312 -17.88 3.05 3.71
CA VAL A 312 -18.99 2.45 2.96
C VAL A 312 -19.81 3.51 2.19
N ILE A 313 -20.16 4.62 2.87
CA ILE A 313 -20.91 5.71 2.25
C ILE A 313 -20.12 6.33 1.09
N THR A 314 -18.84 6.58 1.27
CA THR A 314 -18.00 7.16 0.22
C THR A 314 -17.77 6.22 -0.94
N MET A 315 -17.60 4.90 -0.69
CA MET A 315 -17.55 3.90 -1.73
C MET A 315 -18.86 3.85 -2.52
N ALA A 316 -20.00 3.78 -1.84
CA ALA A 316 -21.32 3.83 -2.48
C ALA A 316 -21.57 5.14 -3.28
N GLN A 317 -20.92 6.24 -2.90
CA GLN A 317 -20.95 7.48 -3.70
C GLN A 317 -20.07 7.36 -4.96
N MET A 318 -18.90 6.71 -4.86
CA MET A 318 -17.98 6.51 -5.99
C MET A 318 -18.56 5.60 -7.07
N THR A 319 -19.42 4.63 -6.73
CA THR A 319 -20.12 3.80 -7.73
C THR A 319 -21.03 4.61 -8.68
N ARG A 320 -21.39 5.82 -8.28
CA ARG A 320 -22.22 6.74 -9.07
C ARG A 320 -21.42 7.74 -9.91
N PHE A 321 -20.09 7.63 -9.92
CA PHE A 321 -19.26 8.49 -10.75
C PHE A 321 -19.49 8.16 -12.23
N THR A 322 -19.56 9.20 -13.03
CA THR A 322 -19.65 9.14 -14.48
C THR A 322 -18.42 9.78 -15.11
N VAL A 323 -18.26 9.68 -16.41
CA VAL A 323 -17.17 10.36 -17.15
C VAL A 323 -17.21 11.89 -17.00
N ASP A 324 -18.36 12.45 -16.63
CA ASP A 324 -18.57 13.89 -16.43
C ASP A 324 -18.54 14.30 -14.94
N VAL A 325 -18.03 13.42 -14.07
CA VAL A 325 -17.93 13.71 -12.63
C VAL A 325 -17.10 14.98 -12.38
N THR A 326 -17.63 15.86 -11.53
CA THR A 326 -16.94 17.11 -11.22
C THR A 326 -15.73 16.85 -10.30
N GLN A 327 -14.64 17.63 -10.53
CA GLN A 327 -13.46 17.59 -9.68
C GLN A 327 -13.81 17.76 -8.20
N SER A 328 -14.70 18.68 -7.87
CA SER A 328 -15.16 18.94 -6.50
C SER A 328 -15.77 17.69 -5.85
N MET A 329 -16.58 16.92 -6.59
CA MET A 329 -17.19 15.69 -6.09
C MET A 329 -16.14 14.63 -5.77
N ILE A 330 -15.14 14.41 -6.64
CA ILE A 330 -14.04 13.47 -6.41
C ILE A 330 -13.24 13.89 -5.17
N THR A 331 -12.90 15.17 -5.08
CA THR A 331 -12.11 15.75 -3.98
C THR A 331 -12.79 15.57 -2.61
N TRP A 332 -14.08 15.91 -2.51
CA TRP A 332 -14.79 15.79 -1.24
C TRP A 332 -15.07 14.33 -0.86
N THR A 333 -15.44 13.49 -1.83
CA THR A 333 -15.62 12.06 -1.57
C THR A 333 -14.30 11.43 -1.10
N GLY A 334 -13.17 11.78 -1.75
CA GLY A 334 -11.84 11.36 -1.31
C GLY A 334 -11.49 11.86 0.09
N PHE A 335 -11.78 13.13 0.40
CA PHE A 335 -11.54 13.70 1.74
C PHE A 335 -12.29 12.92 2.83
N PHE A 336 -13.58 12.66 2.65
CA PHE A 336 -14.37 11.90 3.64
C PHE A 336 -13.96 10.43 3.72
N GLN A 337 -13.54 9.81 2.61
CA GLN A 337 -12.97 8.47 2.64
C GLN A 337 -11.68 8.43 3.47
N GLY A 338 -10.79 9.37 3.25
CA GLY A 338 -9.58 9.53 4.05
C GLY A 338 -9.88 9.79 5.52
N PHE A 339 -10.86 10.64 5.80
CA PHE A 339 -11.32 10.92 7.17
C PHE A 339 -11.80 9.62 7.86
N GLY A 340 -12.58 8.79 7.17
CA GLY A 340 -12.98 7.47 7.66
C GLY A 340 -11.80 6.56 8.00
N LEU A 341 -10.77 6.51 7.13
CA LEU A 341 -9.54 5.74 7.40
C LEU A 341 -8.81 6.22 8.66
N GLY A 342 -8.71 7.54 8.87
CA GLY A 342 -8.09 8.12 10.06
C GLY A 342 -8.84 7.79 11.35
N LEU A 343 -10.19 7.79 11.30
CA LEU A 343 -11.05 7.39 12.43
C LEU A 343 -10.87 5.92 12.82
N ILE A 344 -10.45 5.04 11.91
CA ILE A 344 -10.21 3.63 12.21
C ILE A 344 -8.78 3.44 12.74
N PHE A 345 -7.79 4.04 12.08
CA PHE A 345 -6.38 3.73 12.29
C PHE A 345 -5.90 3.98 13.73
N VAL A 346 -6.22 5.16 14.30
CA VAL A 346 -5.74 5.55 15.65
C VAL A 346 -6.37 4.69 16.75
N PRO A 347 -7.70 4.49 16.83
CA PRO A 347 -8.27 3.62 17.85
C PRO A 347 -7.85 2.16 17.68
N LEU A 348 -7.76 1.67 16.43
CA LEU A 348 -7.35 0.30 16.14
C LEU A 348 -5.95 0.02 16.67
N THR A 349 -4.98 0.86 16.32
CA THR A 349 -3.59 0.72 16.80
C THR A 349 -3.49 0.86 18.30
N THR A 350 -4.21 1.82 18.90
CA THR A 350 -4.21 2.04 20.34
C THR A 350 -4.78 0.83 21.09
N LEU A 351 -5.89 0.26 20.64
CA LEU A 351 -6.51 -0.91 21.26
C LEU A 351 -5.69 -2.19 21.08
N ALA A 352 -5.12 -2.39 19.89
CA ALA A 352 -4.30 -3.57 19.59
C ALA A 352 -3.08 -3.71 20.51
N PHE A 353 -2.49 -2.59 20.92
CA PHE A 353 -1.28 -2.57 21.76
C PHE A 353 -1.57 -2.27 23.24
N ALA A 354 -2.83 -2.01 23.63
CA ALA A 354 -3.19 -1.56 24.99
C ALA A 354 -2.89 -2.60 26.07
N THR A 355 -3.08 -3.88 25.78
CA THR A 355 -2.93 -5.00 26.72
C THR A 355 -1.64 -5.79 26.51
N LEU A 356 -0.85 -5.41 25.50
CA LEU A 356 0.33 -6.16 25.12
C LEU A 356 1.53 -5.86 26.03
N ASP A 357 2.26 -6.91 26.40
CA ASP A 357 3.52 -6.79 27.15
C ASP A 357 4.50 -5.87 26.42
N PRO A 358 5.09 -4.85 27.10
CA PRO A 358 6.09 -3.97 26.51
C PRO A 358 7.27 -4.69 25.85
N VAL A 359 7.68 -5.85 26.37
CA VAL A 359 8.77 -6.65 25.79
C VAL A 359 8.46 -7.12 24.38
N LEU A 360 7.19 -7.43 24.09
CA LEU A 360 6.72 -7.94 22.80
C LEU A 360 6.37 -6.83 21.78
N ARG A 361 6.36 -5.56 22.17
CA ARG A 361 5.87 -4.45 21.31
C ARG A 361 6.60 -4.33 19.99
N THR A 362 7.93 -4.51 19.95
CA THR A 362 8.71 -4.40 18.71
C THR A 362 8.36 -5.51 17.72
N GLU A 363 8.22 -6.73 18.22
CA GLU A 363 7.81 -7.89 17.43
C GLU A 363 6.35 -7.72 16.95
N ALA A 364 5.48 -7.30 17.85
CA ALA A 364 4.08 -7.03 17.55
C ALA A 364 3.89 -5.94 16.48
N THR A 365 4.61 -4.82 16.56
CA THR A 365 4.54 -3.75 15.56
C THR A 365 5.08 -4.21 14.21
N ALA A 366 6.09 -5.08 14.17
CA ALA A 366 6.60 -5.67 12.94
C ALA A 366 5.56 -6.61 12.28
N ILE A 367 4.93 -7.50 13.06
CA ILE A 367 3.87 -8.39 12.56
C ILE A 367 2.64 -7.59 12.12
N PHE A 368 2.28 -6.56 12.87
CA PHE A 368 1.17 -5.66 12.53
C PHE A 368 1.40 -4.95 11.18
N GLY A 369 2.62 -4.47 10.96
CA GLY A 369 3.06 -3.88 9.69
C GLY A 369 3.08 -4.89 8.55
N LEU A 370 3.59 -6.12 8.79
CA LEU A 370 3.61 -7.20 7.81
C LEU A 370 2.19 -7.57 7.34
N VAL A 371 1.29 -7.80 8.29
CA VAL A 371 -0.10 -8.18 8.00
C VAL A 371 -0.80 -7.09 7.19
N ARG A 372 -0.57 -5.81 7.52
CA ARG A 372 -1.06 -4.69 6.71
C ARG A 372 -0.49 -4.73 5.28
N THR A 373 0.81 -4.99 5.12
CA THR A 373 1.46 -5.04 3.80
C THR A 373 0.92 -6.19 2.95
N ILE A 374 0.73 -7.38 3.54
CA ILE A 374 0.11 -8.53 2.87
C ILE A 374 -1.33 -8.19 2.45
N GLY A 375 -2.13 -7.62 3.35
CA GLY A 375 -3.49 -7.17 3.04
C GLY A 375 -3.51 -6.18 1.87
N SER A 376 -2.56 -5.24 1.87
CA SER A 376 -2.42 -4.26 0.80
C SER A 376 -2.08 -4.88 -0.56
N SER A 377 -1.16 -5.84 -0.61
CA SER A 377 -0.81 -6.56 -1.84
C SER A 377 -1.99 -7.36 -2.37
N ILE A 378 -2.70 -8.07 -1.49
CA ILE A 378 -3.91 -8.82 -1.86
C ILE A 378 -4.99 -7.87 -2.39
N GLY A 379 -5.23 -6.74 -1.71
CA GLY A 379 -6.23 -5.76 -2.12
C GLY A 379 -5.94 -5.18 -3.51
N ILE A 380 -4.71 -4.77 -3.78
CA ILE A 380 -4.30 -4.27 -5.09
C ILE A 380 -4.52 -5.35 -6.16
N SER A 381 -4.07 -6.57 -5.88
CA SER A 381 -4.14 -7.67 -6.84
C SER A 381 -5.59 -8.04 -7.20
N ILE A 382 -6.48 -8.13 -6.20
CA ILE A 382 -7.92 -8.41 -6.43
C ILE A 382 -8.53 -7.32 -7.28
N VAL A 383 -8.36 -6.06 -6.90
CA VAL A 383 -8.99 -4.93 -7.59
C VAL A 383 -8.48 -4.78 -9.02
N MET A 384 -7.17 -4.93 -9.26
CA MET A 384 -6.62 -4.87 -10.62
C MET A 384 -7.07 -6.04 -11.50
N ALA A 385 -7.20 -7.25 -10.92
CA ALA A 385 -7.72 -8.41 -11.64
C ALA A 385 -9.19 -8.24 -12.02
N GLN A 386 -10.00 -7.71 -11.11
CA GLN A 386 -11.42 -7.46 -11.37
C GLN A 386 -11.62 -6.33 -12.36
N LEU A 387 -10.87 -5.23 -12.25
CA LEU A 387 -10.91 -4.14 -13.23
C LEU A 387 -10.65 -4.66 -14.66
N ALA A 388 -9.64 -5.52 -14.83
CA ALA A 388 -9.34 -6.12 -16.12
C ALA A 388 -10.46 -7.04 -16.62
N SER A 389 -11.05 -7.85 -15.74
CA SER A 389 -12.15 -8.75 -16.07
C SER A 389 -13.45 -7.98 -16.40
N HIS A 390 -13.78 -6.98 -15.57
CA HIS A 390 -14.95 -6.12 -15.82
C HIS A 390 -14.79 -5.33 -17.10
N LEU A 391 -13.60 -4.78 -17.37
CA LEU A 391 -13.32 -4.07 -18.62
C LEU A 391 -13.56 -4.97 -19.84
N GLN A 392 -13.07 -6.20 -19.85
CA GLN A 392 -13.28 -7.14 -20.95
C GLN A 392 -14.76 -7.47 -21.13
N ARG A 393 -15.46 -7.71 -20.03
CA ARG A 393 -16.90 -8.02 -20.04
C ARG A 393 -17.72 -6.85 -20.55
N GLU A 394 -17.54 -5.65 -19.99
CA GLU A 394 -18.31 -4.47 -20.38
C GLU A 394 -17.99 -4.04 -21.82
N HIS A 395 -16.73 -4.17 -22.24
CA HIS A 395 -16.34 -3.94 -23.63
C HIS A 395 -17.06 -4.91 -24.59
N ALA A 396 -17.13 -6.20 -24.26
CA ALA A 396 -17.85 -7.19 -25.06
C ALA A 396 -19.35 -6.86 -25.14
N ILE A 397 -19.99 -6.50 -24.03
CA ILE A 397 -21.41 -6.12 -24.00
C ILE A 397 -21.68 -4.87 -24.84
N LEU A 398 -20.84 -3.86 -24.73
CA LEU A 398 -21.02 -2.61 -25.49
C LEU A 398 -20.81 -2.82 -27.00
N THR A 399 -19.83 -3.65 -27.39
CA THR A 399 -19.55 -3.95 -28.80
C THR A 399 -20.69 -4.72 -29.49
N GLU A 400 -21.46 -5.55 -28.76
CA GLU A 400 -22.66 -6.20 -29.32
C GLU A 400 -23.67 -5.22 -29.88
N HIS A 401 -23.73 -4.00 -29.34
CA HIS A 401 -24.64 -2.94 -29.79
C HIS A 401 -24.07 -2.07 -30.92
N VAL A 402 -22.78 -2.22 -31.25
CA VAL A 402 -22.11 -1.51 -32.34
C VAL A 402 -22.26 -2.29 -33.64
N THR A 403 -23.42 -2.17 -34.25
CA THR A 403 -23.72 -2.84 -35.53
C THR A 403 -24.07 -1.81 -36.62
N ALA A 404 -23.85 -2.19 -37.88
CA ALA A 404 -24.23 -1.35 -39.02
C ALA A 404 -25.73 -1.03 -39.08
N PHE A 405 -26.56 -1.81 -38.37
CA PHE A 405 -28.01 -1.66 -38.31
C PHE A 405 -28.48 -0.81 -37.13
N ASN A 406 -27.57 -0.34 -36.26
CA ASN A 406 -27.94 0.49 -35.13
C ASN A 406 -28.45 1.86 -35.62
N PRO A 407 -29.72 2.24 -35.34
CA PRO A 407 -30.32 3.50 -35.86
C PRO A 407 -29.55 4.75 -35.37
N LEU A 408 -28.92 4.70 -34.24
CA LEU A 408 -28.15 5.83 -33.70
C LEU A 408 -26.90 6.09 -34.53
N LEU A 409 -26.18 5.04 -34.97
CA LEU A 409 -24.98 5.19 -35.80
C LEU A 409 -25.30 5.61 -37.25
N GLN A 410 -26.58 5.48 -37.70
CA GLN A 410 -27.03 5.93 -39.00
C GLN A 410 -27.44 7.41 -39.02
N GLN A 411 -27.56 8.09 -37.88
CA GLN A 411 -27.84 9.51 -37.83
C GLN A 411 -26.69 10.33 -38.42
N SER A 412 -27.02 11.26 -39.33
CA SER A 412 -25.99 12.01 -40.09
C SER A 412 -24.96 12.75 -39.23
N ALA A 413 -25.38 13.29 -38.08
CA ALA A 413 -24.46 13.98 -37.17
C ALA A 413 -23.48 13.01 -36.46
N ILE A 414 -23.94 11.80 -36.14
CA ILE A 414 -23.16 10.76 -35.48
C ILE A 414 -22.24 10.05 -36.50
N ALA A 415 -22.79 9.75 -37.70
CA ALA A 415 -22.05 9.11 -38.78
C ALA A 415 -20.87 9.96 -39.30
N GLN A 416 -20.92 11.30 -39.15
CA GLN A 416 -19.79 12.17 -39.48
C GLN A 416 -18.60 12.00 -38.53
N ILE A 417 -18.85 11.63 -37.28
CA ILE A 417 -17.79 11.45 -36.25
C ILE A 417 -17.37 9.98 -36.20
N TRP A 418 -18.33 9.07 -36.14
CA TRP A 418 -18.14 7.62 -35.98
C TRP A 418 -18.61 6.87 -37.22
N ASP A 419 -17.98 7.17 -38.35
CA ASP A 419 -18.28 6.47 -39.61
C ASP A 419 -17.75 5.02 -39.53
N ILE A 420 -18.68 4.08 -39.45
CA ILE A 420 -18.37 2.63 -39.36
C ILE A 420 -17.76 2.05 -40.65
N HIS A 421 -17.78 2.81 -41.74
CA HIS A 421 -17.21 2.41 -43.01
C HIS A 421 -15.79 2.94 -43.21
N SER A 422 -15.31 3.81 -42.33
CA SER A 422 -13.95 4.36 -42.37
C SER A 422 -13.09 3.81 -41.23
N ALA A 423 -11.80 3.52 -41.50
CA ALA A 423 -10.85 3.07 -40.48
C ALA A 423 -10.73 4.10 -39.32
N ARG A 424 -10.77 5.40 -39.65
CA ARG A 424 -10.73 6.49 -38.67
C ARG A 424 -11.96 6.50 -37.76
N GLY A 425 -13.17 6.35 -38.35
CA GLY A 425 -14.40 6.33 -37.60
C GLY A 425 -14.50 5.11 -36.66
N LEU A 426 -14.06 3.93 -37.15
CA LEU A 426 -13.97 2.73 -36.33
C LEU A 426 -13.00 2.90 -35.15
N THR A 427 -11.82 3.51 -35.38
CA THR A 427 -10.86 3.77 -34.29
C THR A 427 -11.42 4.72 -33.24
N LEU A 428 -12.13 5.77 -33.65
CA LEU A 428 -12.77 6.71 -32.72
C LEU A 428 -13.90 6.06 -31.94
N LEU A 429 -14.72 5.22 -32.59
CA LEU A 429 -15.80 4.48 -31.96
C LEU A 429 -15.27 3.45 -30.97
N GLU A 430 -14.24 2.69 -31.34
CA GLU A 430 -13.54 1.75 -30.45
C GLU A 430 -12.95 2.46 -29.21
N GLY A 431 -12.36 3.64 -29.41
CA GLY A 431 -11.88 4.46 -28.30
C GLY A 431 -12.98 4.87 -27.33
N GLU A 432 -14.17 5.24 -27.84
CA GLU A 432 -15.31 5.61 -26.99
C GLU A 432 -15.91 4.40 -26.30
N VAL A 433 -16.07 3.27 -26.98
CA VAL A 433 -16.53 1.99 -26.39
C VAL A 433 -15.61 1.58 -25.25
N THR A 434 -14.30 1.61 -25.49
CA THR A 434 -13.31 1.29 -24.44
C THR A 434 -13.39 2.26 -23.28
N ARG A 435 -13.59 3.55 -23.52
CA ARG A 435 -13.73 4.57 -22.47
C ARG A 435 -14.97 4.33 -21.62
N GLN A 436 -16.11 4.01 -22.22
CA GLN A 436 -17.35 3.71 -21.50
C GLN A 436 -17.26 2.38 -20.75
N ALA A 437 -16.69 1.34 -21.38
CA ALA A 437 -16.44 0.06 -20.72
C ALA A 437 -15.54 0.23 -19.48
N LEU A 438 -14.50 1.04 -19.59
CA LEU A 438 -13.61 1.34 -18.48
C LEU A 438 -14.34 2.09 -17.35
N GLN A 439 -15.24 3.03 -17.68
CA GLN A 439 -16.06 3.73 -16.68
C GLN A 439 -16.96 2.76 -15.91
N LEU A 440 -17.63 1.85 -16.61
CA LEU A 440 -18.49 0.84 -15.99
C LEU A 440 -17.67 -0.12 -15.10
N ALA A 441 -16.52 -0.56 -15.59
CA ALA A 441 -15.61 -1.41 -14.84
C ALA A 441 -15.13 -0.75 -13.53
N TYR A 442 -14.80 0.55 -13.54
CA TYR A 442 -14.47 1.28 -12.31
C TYR A 442 -15.67 1.42 -11.36
N ALA A 443 -16.87 1.63 -11.88
CA ALA A 443 -18.07 1.71 -11.06
C ALA A 443 -18.35 0.37 -10.34
N ASP A 444 -18.17 -0.75 -11.04
CA ASP A 444 -18.30 -2.09 -10.46
C ASP A 444 -17.20 -2.37 -9.40
N ASP A 445 -15.97 -1.96 -9.67
CA ASP A 445 -14.86 -2.12 -8.71
C ASP A 445 -15.02 -1.28 -7.44
N PHE A 446 -15.72 -0.15 -7.50
CA PHE A 446 -16.04 0.63 -6.30
C PHE A 446 -17.16 0.03 -5.45
N GLN A 447 -17.85 -1.04 -5.92
CA GLN A 447 -18.84 -1.78 -5.13
C GLN A 447 -18.22 -2.85 -4.23
N LEU A 448 -17.00 -3.25 -4.51
CA LEU A 448 -16.24 -4.23 -3.75
C LEU A 448 -15.70 -3.64 -2.44
#